data_e8e2bd0e302341558411056f3b505542
#
_entry.id   e8e2bd0e302341558411056f3b505542
#
_cell.length_a   1.000
_cell.length_b   1.000
_cell.length_c   1.000
_cell.angle_alpha   90.00
_cell.angle_beta   90.00
_cell.angle_gamma   90.00
#
_symmetry.space_group_name_H-M   'P 1'
#
loop_
_entity.id
_entity.type
_entity.pdbx_description
1 polymer ?
#
loop_
_entity_poly.entity_id
_entity_poly.type
_entity_poly.pdbx_seq_one_letter_code
_entity_poly.pdbx_strand_id
1 'polypeptide(L)'
;MESVRTKFFSYGSRSNPVRLESGETLSEVTLAYETYGELNAARDNSILVFHALSGSQHAAGSNPSLPEAGDLWQSECYTGWWDDFIGPGKVIDTNHFHVICTVCKRISFSCNLL
;
A
#
# COMPACT_ATOMS: atom_id res chain seq x y z
N MET A 1 -3.05 -18.28 3.29
CA MET A 1 -2.62 -16.88 3.07
C MET A 1 -3.59 -16.26 2.08
N GLU A 2 -4.13 -15.12 2.42
CA GLU A 2 -5.09 -14.42 1.58
C GLU A 2 -4.43 -13.83 0.34
N SER A 3 -5.11 -13.91 -0.81
CA SER A 3 -4.65 -13.29 -2.04
C SER A 3 -5.04 -11.81 -2.07
N VAL A 4 -4.09 -10.95 -2.32
CA VAL A 4 -4.26 -9.50 -2.30
C VAL A 4 -3.87 -8.90 -3.64
N ARG A 5 -4.53 -7.80 -4.02
CA ARG A 5 -4.21 -7.02 -5.23
C ARG A 5 -3.83 -5.60 -4.88
N THR A 6 -2.77 -5.13 -5.51
CA THR A 6 -2.42 -3.71 -5.47
C THR A 6 -3.41 -2.91 -6.31
N LYS A 7 -3.87 -1.82 -5.74
CA LYS A 7 -4.75 -0.83 -6.37
C LYS A 7 -4.00 0.48 -6.55
N PHE A 8 -4.51 1.33 -7.42
CA PHE A 8 -3.90 2.62 -7.72
C PHE A 8 -4.90 3.75 -7.56
N PHE A 9 -4.45 4.84 -6.97
CA PHE A 9 -5.21 6.07 -6.80
C PHE A 9 -4.40 7.23 -7.31
N SER A 10 -4.98 8.03 -8.22
CA SER A 10 -4.34 9.22 -8.76
C SER A 10 -5.06 10.47 -8.30
N TYR A 11 -4.28 11.49 -7.94
CA TYR A 11 -4.76 12.78 -7.48
C TYR A 11 -4.00 13.91 -8.19
N GLY A 12 -4.73 14.98 -8.53
CA GLY A 12 -4.18 16.14 -9.20
C GLY A 12 -4.21 16.04 -10.74
N SER A 13 -4.06 17.19 -11.38
CA SER A 13 -3.98 17.33 -12.84
C SER A 13 -3.18 18.60 -13.17
N ARG A 14 -2.88 18.83 -14.46
CA ARG A 14 -2.24 20.08 -14.90
C ARG A 14 -3.07 21.31 -14.58
N SER A 15 -4.39 21.21 -14.70
CA SER A 15 -5.32 22.31 -14.41
C SER A 15 -5.61 22.48 -12.91
N ASN A 16 -5.44 21.42 -12.13
CA ASN A 16 -5.64 21.44 -10.68
C ASN A 16 -4.53 20.64 -9.98
N PRO A 17 -3.28 21.16 -9.97
CA PRO A 17 -2.14 20.44 -9.43
C PRO A 17 -2.22 20.32 -7.89
N VAL A 18 -1.50 19.34 -7.38
CA VAL A 18 -1.27 19.20 -5.94
C VAL A 18 -0.28 20.27 -5.49
N ARG A 19 -0.66 21.09 -4.51
CA ARG A 19 0.21 22.10 -3.92
C ARG A 19 0.95 21.54 -2.71
N LEU A 20 2.25 21.71 -2.68
CA LEU A 20 3.10 21.39 -1.54
C LEU A 20 3.23 22.59 -0.60
N GLU A 21 3.58 22.31 0.65
CA GLU A 21 3.85 23.39 1.63
C GLU A 21 4.93 24.36 1.19
N SER A 22 5.91 23.90 0.41
CA SER A 22 6.97 24.72 -0.17
C SER A 22 6.47 25.73 -1.21
N GLY A 23 5.23 25.62 -1.67
CA GLY A 23 4.67 26.39 -2.77
C GLY A 23 4.87 25.74 -4.15
N GLU A 24 5.70 24.70 -4.24
CA GLU A 24 5.85 23.91 -5.46
C GLU A 24 4.60 23.11 -5.76
N THR A 25 4.44 22.69 -7.01
CA THR A 25 3.26 21.92 -7.45
C THR A 25 3.67 20.63 -8.13
N LEU A 26 2.81 19.61 -7.96
CA LEU A 26 2.88 18.35 -8.70
C LEU A 26 1.62 18.23 -9.56
N SER A 27 1.78 17.97 -10.84
CA SER A 27 0.64 17.84 -11.77
C SER A 27 -0.20 16.61 -11.45
N GLU A 28 0.44 15.51 -11.05
CA GLU A 28 -0.26 14.28 -10.68
C GLU A 28 0.55 13.47 -9.68
N VAL A 29 -0.14 12.92 -8.70
CA VAL A 29 0.43 11.94 -7.76
C VAL A 29 -0.36 10.65 -7.88
N THR A 30 0.35 9.55 -8.11
CA THR A 30 -0.26 8.21 -8.11
C THR A 30 0.25 7.42 -6.93
N LEU A 31 -0.67 6.92 -6.11
CA LEU A 31 -0.39 6.04 -5.00
C LEU A 31 -0.76 4.61 -5.38
N ALA A 32 0.15 3.68 -5.12
CA ALA A 32 -0.18 2.27 -5.08
C ALA A 32 -0.57 1.91 -3.65
N TYR A 33 -1.62 1.14 -3.47
CA TYR A 33 -2.07 0.76 -2.13
C TYR A 33 -2.70 -0.62 -2.11
N GLU A 34 -2.70 -1.21 -0.94
CA GLU A 34 -3.43 -2.44 -0.63
C GLU A 34 -4.28 -2.24 0.62
N THR A 35 -5.35 -2.99 0.71
CA THR A 35 -6.24 -3.00 1.86
C THR A 35 -6.44 -4.41 2.37
N TYR A 36 -6.52 -4.55 3.69
CA TYR A 36 -6.72 -5.81 4.38
C TYR A 36 -7.87 -5.65 5.39
N GLY A 37 -8.76 -6.63 5.44
CA GLY A 37 -9.98 -6.51 6.24
C GLY A 37 -11.03 -5.61 5.58
N GLU A 38 -12.09 -5.33 6.31
CA GLU A 38 -13.24 -4.58 5.80
C GLU A 38 -13.50 -3.30 6.59
N LEU A 39 -13.82 -2.24 5.87
CA LEU A 39 -14.28 -0.98 6.46
C LEU A 39 -15.69 -1.18 7.02
N ASN A 40 -15.88 -0.87 8.29
CA ASN A 40 -17.20 -0.99 8.93
C ASN A 40 -18.16 0.13 8.47
N ALA A 41 -19.44 -0.01 8.83
CA ALA A 41 -20.47 0.96 8.44
C ALA A 41 -20.23 2.35 9.04
N ALA A 42 -19.68 2.41 10.25
CA ALA A 42 -19.33 3.67 10.94
C ALA A 42 -18.08 4.33 10.37
N ARG A 43 -17.28 3.61 9.56
CA ARG A 43 -16.01 4.09 8.97
C ARG A 43 -15.00 4.59 10.00
N ASP A 44 -14.90 3.90 11.12
CA ASP A 44 -14.06 4.28 12.25
C ASP A 44 -13.03 3.20 12.65
N ASN A 45 -12.88 2.15 11.83
CA ASN A 45 -11.99 1.02 12.10
C ASN A 45 -10.77 0.96 11.17
N SER A 46 -10.38 2.05 10.53
CA SER A 46 -9.23 2.05 9.61
C SER A 46 -7.92 2.33 10.32
N ILE A 47 -6.89 1.57 9.93
CA ILE A 47 -5.50 1.75 10.36
C ILE A 47 -4.66 2.01 9.11
N LEU A 48 -3.96 3.14 9.08
CA LEU A 48 -3.01 3.46 8.03
C LEU A 48 -1.61 3.01 8.46
N VAL A 49 -1.02 2.14 7.65
CA VAL A 49 0.32 1.59 7.88
C VAL A 49 1.31 2.25 6.92
N PHE A 50 2.42 2.72 7.46
CA PHE A 50 3.51 3.28 6.68
C PHE A 50 4.65 2.28 6.58
N HIS A 51 5.12 2.05 5.34
CA HIS A 51 6.30 1.22 5.11
C HIS A 51 7.59 1.95 5.52
N ALA A 52 8.65 1.17 5.73
CA ALA A 52 10.00 1.71 5.93
C ALA A 52 10.57 2.28 4.61
N LEU A 53 11.74 2.93 4.67
CA LEU A 53 12.36 3.63 3.54
C LEU A 53 12.42 2.79 2.25
N SER A 54 12.69 1.51 2.36
CA SER A 54 12.78 0.58 1.23
C SER A 54 11.62 -0.42 1.16
N GLY A 55 10.49 -0.09 1.78
CA GLY A 55 9.30 -0.94 1.77
C GLY A 55 8.40 -0.72 0.56
N SER A 56 7.26 -1.38 0.60
CA SER A 56 6.23 -1.29 -0.43
C SER A 56 4.84 -1.25 0.18
N GLN A 57 3.83 -1.09 -0.65
CA GLN A 57 2.43 -1.16 -0.26
C GLN A 57 1.99 -2.56 0.17
N HIS A 58 2.77 -3.61 -0.16
CA HIS A 58 2.41 -5.00 0.10
C HIS A 58 2.82 -5.42 1.51
N ALA A 59 1.97 -5.11 2.49
CA ALA A 59 2.27 -5.37 3.90
C ALA A 59 1.82 -6.76 4.35
N ALA A 60 0.76 -7.33 3.78
CA ALA A 60 0.23 -8.62 4.21
C ALA A 60 -0.36 -9.42 3.04
N GLY A 61 -0.51 -10.72 3.24
CA GLY A 61 -1.07 -11.63 2.26
C GLY A 61 -0.10 -12.00 1.16
N SER A 62 -0.64 -12.56 0.07
CA SER A 62 0.13 -13.00 -1.09
C SER A 62 -0.26 -12.21 -2.33
N ASN A 63 0.71 -11.60 -2.98
CA ASN A 63 0.52 -10.90 -4.24
C ASN A 63 1.62 -11.29 -5.25
N PRO A 64 1.43 -12.37 -6.02
CA PRO A 64 2.42 -12.84 -6.97
C PRO A 64 2.44 -12.06 -8.29
N SER A 65 1.56 -11.08 -8.45
CA SER A 65 1.41 -10.36 -9.72
C SER A 65 1.26 -8.86 -9.52
N LEU A 66 2.32 -8.13 -9.86
CA LEU A 66 2.31 -6.67 -9.92
C LEU A 66 2.99 -6.23 -11.22
N PRO A 67 2.24 -6.24 -12.36
CA PRO A 67 2.80 -5.92 -13.68
C PRO A 67 3.46 -4.54 -13.75
N GLU A 68 2.95 -3.57 -12.98
CA GLU A 68 3.44 -2.20 -12.94
C GLU A 68 4.85 -2.08 -12.37
N ALA A 69 5.29 -3.06 -11.60
CA ALA A 69 6.64 -3.12 -11.04
C ALA A 69 7.64 -3.85 -11.95
N GLY A 70 7.14 -4.58 -12.95
CA GLY A 70 7.98 -5.35 -13.87
C GLY A 70 8.91 -6.32 -13.15
N ASP A 71 10.18 -6.33 -13.54
CA ASP A 71 11.20 -7.23 -12.98
C ASP A 71 11.58 -6.93 -11.52
N LEU A 72 11.13 -5.82 -10.97
CA LEU A 72 11.33 -5.49 -9.55
C LEU A 72 10.47 -6.34 -8.62
N TRP A 73 9.40 -6.94 -9.13
CA TRP A 73 8.49 -7.78 -8.35
C TRP A 73 8.85 -9.25 -8.50
N GLN A 74 9.68 -9.73 -7.59
CA GLN A 74 10.19 -11.10 -7.60
C GLN A 74 9.54 -11.93 -6.47
N SER A 75 9.88 -13.21 -6.40
CA SER A 75 9.29 -14.15 -5.44
C SER A 75 9.42 -13.71 -3.99
N GLU A 76 10.49 -13.02 -3.65
CA GLU A 76 10.72 -12.46 -2.32
C GLU A 76 9.69 -11.40 -1.94
N CYS A 77 9.07 -10.77 -2.95
CA CYS A 77 8.06 -9.74 -2.77
C CYS A 77 6.63 -10.30 -2.59
N TYR A 78 6.42 -11.56 -2.91
CA TYR A 78 5.07 -12.12 -3.00
C TYR A 78 4.36 -12.21 -1.65
N THR A 79 5.09 -12.40 -0.57
CA THR A 79 4.53 -12.36 0.78
C THR A 79 4.70 -10.96 1.37
N GLY A 80 3.64 -10.42 1.94
CA GLY A 80 3.67 -9.10 2.57
C GLY A 80 4.73 -9.01 3.68
N TRP A 81 5.43 -7.87 3.74
CA TRP A 81 6.58 -7.68 4.65
C TRP A 81 6.19 -7.69 6.14
N TRP A 82 4.90 -7.54 6.44
CA TRP A 82 4.35 -7.61 7.79
C TRP A 82 3.24 -8.66 7.93
N ASP A 83 3.27 -9.66 7.08
CA ASP A 83 2.23 -10.71 7.07
C ASP A 83 2.08 -11.42 8.42
N ASP A 84 3.15 -11.56 9.18
CA ASP A 84 3.09 -12.17 10.51
C ASP A 84 2.29 -11.34 11.53
N PHE A 85 2.14 -10.04 11.28
CA PHE A 85 1.48 -9.10 12.21
C PHE A 85 0.09 -8.66 11.75
N ILE A 86 -0.21 -8.72 10.47
CA ILE A 86 -1.47 -8.24 9.88
C ILE A 86 -2.24 -9.43 9.33
N GLY A 87 -3.41 -9.66 9.85
CA GLY A 87 -4.28 -10.73 9.38
C GLY A 87 -5.32 -11.14 10.41
N PRO A 88 -6.20 -12.10 10.07
CA PRO A 88 -7.22 -12.59 11.00
C PRO A 88 -6.57 -13.18 12.26
N GLY A 89 -6.95 -12.66 13.42
CA GLY A 89 -6.44 -13.12 14.72
C GLY A 89 -4.98 -12.75 15.02
N LYS A 90 -4.34 -11.95 14.17
CA LYS A 90 -2.97 -11.46 14.37
C LYS A 90 -2.96 -10.17 15.20
N VAL A 91 -1.79 -9.59 15.43
CA VAL A 91 -1.62 -8.37 16.26
C VAL A 91 -2.48 -7.23 15.73
N ILE A 92 -2.47 -7.01 14.42
CA ILE A 92 -3.41 -6.12 13.75
C ILE A 92 -4.48 -7.02 13.12
N ASP A 93 -5.56 -7.23 13.87
CA ASP A 93 -6.57 -8.21 13.54
C ASP A 93 -7.54 -7.68 12.48
N THR A 94 -7.44 -8.22 11.28
CA THR A 94 -8.30 -7.83 10.17
C THR A 94 -9.74 -8.33 10.26
N ASN A 95 -10.08 -9.12 11.28
CA ASN A 95 -11.49 -9.38 11.62
C ASN A 95 -12.17 -8.12 12.17
N HIS A 96 -11.42 -7.18 12.73
CA HIS A 96 -11.92 -5.97 13.37
C HIS A 96 -11.49 -4.69 12.65
N PHE A 97 -10.32 -4.70 12.04
CA PHE A 97 -9.72 -3.50 11.45
C PHE A 97 -9.63 -3.60 9.93
N HIS A 98 -9.85 -2.45 9.31
CA HIS A 98 -9.55 -2.22 7.90
C HIS A 98 -8.18 -1.56 7.80
N VAL A 99 -7.20 -2.27 7.28
CA VAL A 99 -5.81 -1.81 7.21
C VAL A 99 -5.50 -1.34 5.80
N ILE A 100 -4.84 -0.19 5.70
CA ILE A 100 -4.40 0.39 4.42
C ILE A 100 -2.90 0.58 4.47
N CYS A 101 -2.18 0.07 3.48
CA CYS A 101 -0.77 0.36 3.26
C CYS A 101 -0.56 0.96 1.88
N THR A 102 0.20 2.03 1.79
CA THR A 102 0.38 2.78 0.54
C THR A 102 1.85 3.11 0.27
N VAL A 103 2.18 3.27 -1.01
CA VAL A 103 3.46 3.75 -1.49
C VAL A 103 3.26 4.72 -2.67
N CYS A 104 4.09 5.72 -2.80
CA CYS A 104 4.10 6.57 -3.99
C CYS A 104 4.71 5.80 -5.18
N LYS A 105 3.99 5.70 -6.28
CA LYS A 105 4.39 4.94 -7.47
C LYS A 105 5.76 5.35 -8.03
N ARG A 106 6.18 6.60 -7.82
CA ARG A 106 7.48 7.09 -8.32
C ARG A 106 8.66 6.73 -7.42
N ILE A 107 8.42 6.29 -6.18
CA ILE A 107 9.48 6.15 -5.20
C ILE A 107 10.02 4.72 -5.12
N SER A 108 9.20 3.70 -5.14
CA SER A 108 9.73 2.32 -5.11
C SER A 108 8.62 1.26 -5.08
N PHE A 109 8.75 0.25 -5.95
CA PHE A 109 8.15 -1.07 -5.73
C PHE A 109 9.22 -2.04 -5.21
N SER A 110 10.19 -1.55 -4.47
CA SER A 110 11.24 -2.39 -3.94
C SER A 110 10.72 -3.16 -2.73
N CYS A 111 10.92 -4.45 -2.74
CA CYS A 111 10.71 -5.29 -1.58
C CYS A 111 12.04 -5.59 -0.92
N ASN A 112 12.88 -4.56 -0.78
CA ASN A 112 14.15 -4.73 -0.12
C ASN A 112 13.93 -5.21 1.29
N LEU A 113 14.24 -6.45 1.43
CA LEU A 113 14.42 -7.11 2.68
C LEU A 113 15.56 -6.40 3.42
N LEU A 114 15.22 -5.83 4.52
CA LEU A 114 16.22 -5.52 5.53
C LEU A 114 16.71 -6.83 6.12
#